data_e102945083596f9da5b1541f5000ec08
#
_entry.id   e102945083596f9da5b1541f5000ec08
#
_cell.length_a   1.000
_cell.length_b   1.000
_cell.length_c   1.000
_cell.angle_alpha   90.00
_cell.angle_beta   90.00
_cell.angle_gamma   90.00
#
_symmetry.space_group_name_H-M   'P 1'
#
loop_
_entity.id
_entity.type
_entity.pdbx_description
1 polymer ?
#
loop_
_entity_poly.entity_id
_entity_poly.type
_entity_poly.pdbx_seq_one_letter_code
_entity_poly.pdbx_strand_id
1 'polypeptide(L)'
;SSEVSQLLVSAYPAAHPAYLTEMYSDNTDEQMHSTWSAFDRFQEQAYQWKDIDEVRNAETPYQLWEAHYTAVATANEAIAHINSVNNAHDYDAQLGEALLCRAFAMFQLSTVFCQAYDKTTAQNNLGLAYPTEPEKVVGRLIERGTLAQLYNNIEKDLLQGLELVGTKYARPKFHFTKQAAY
;
A
#
# COMPACT_ATOMS: atom_id res chain seq x y z
N SER A 1 16.25 -18.69 -0.04
CA SER A 1 16.08 -17.35 -0.67
C SER A 1 15.03 -17.34 -1.76
N SER A 2 14.87 -18.42 -2.52
CA SER A 2 13.89 -18.53 -3.62
C SER A 2 12.43 -18.38 -3.14
N GLU A 3 12.06 -19.02 -2.05
CA GLU A 3 10.70 -19.02 -1.50
C GLU A 3 10.28 -17.63 -0.98
N VAL A 4 11.17 -16.96 -0.26
CA VAL A 4 10.91 -15.57 0.22
C VAL A 4 10.76 -14.61 -0.95
N SER A 5 11.58 -14.74 -1.98
CA SER A 5 11.43 -13.89 -3.19
C SER A 5 10.13 -14.18 -3.95
N GLN A 6 9.64 -15.41 -3.94
CA GLN A 6 8.33 -15.74 -4.51
C GLN A 6 7.18 -15.17 -3.68
N LEU A 7 7.28 -15.22 -2.35
CA LEU A 7 6.30 -14.61 -1.45
C LEU A 7 6.20 -13.10 -1.69
N LEU A 8 7.33 -12.43 -1.85
CA LEU A 8 7.39 -10.98 -2.06
C LEU A 8 6.70 -10.49 -3.33
N VAL A 9 6.52 -11.33 -4.36
CA VAL A 9 5.70 -10.97 -5.53
C VAL A 9 4.26 -10.64 -5.13
N SER A 10 3.75 -11.24 -4.05
CA SER A 10 2.42 -10.96 -3.50
C SER A 10 2.38 -9.83 -2.46
N ALA A 11 3.53 -9.22 -2.15
CA ALA A 11 3.62 -8.07 -1.24
C ALA A 11 3.36 -6.73 -1.94
N TYR A 12 3.02 -6.74 -3.21
CA TYR A 12 2.60 -5.57 -3.96
C TYR A 12 1.07 -5.49 -4.02
N PRO A 13 0.47 -4.31 -3.79
CA PRO A 13 -0.98 -4.17 -3.88
C PRO A 13 -1.52 -4.57 -5.26
N ALA A 14 -2.59 -5.37 -5.27
CA ALA A 14 -3.25 -5.79 -6.50
C ALA A 14 -4.17 -4.69 -7.10
N ALA A 15 -4.41 -3.60 -6.38
CA ALA A 15 -5.20 -2.46 -6.81
C ALA A 15 -4.36 -1.18 -6.72
N HIS A 16 -4.71 -0.18 -7.54
CA HIS A 16 -3.99 1.10 -7.58
C HIS A 16 -4.97 2.27 -7.45
N PRO A 17 -4.67 3.31 -6.64
CA PRO A 17 -5.60 4.42 -6.39
C PRO A 17 -5.81 5.37 -7.56
N ALA A 18 -4.95 5.33 -8.60
CA ALA A 18 -4.95 6.31 -9.69
C ALA A 18 -6.32 6.46 -10.36
N TYR A 19 -7.02 5.36 -10.61
CA TYR A 19 -8.33 5.44 -11.25
C TYR A 19 -9.36 6.17 -10.37
N LEU A 20 -9.43 5.81 -9.10
CA LEU A 20 -10.33 6.48 -8.15
C LEU A 20 -9.99 7.96 -7.98
N THR A 21 -8.71 8.28 -7.82
CA THR A 21 -8.27 9.67 -7.64
C THR A 21 -8.48 10.52 -8.89
N GLU A 22 -8.40 9.91 -10.10
CA GLU A 22 -8.70 10.60 -11.35
C GLU A 22 -10.20 10.91 -11.47
N MET A 23 -11.08 10.04 -10.95
CA MET A 23 -12.53 10.33 -10.91
C MET A 23 -12.87 11.53 -10.01
N TYR A 24 -12.05 11.83 -9.01
CA TYR A 24 -12.20 13.01 -8.14
C TYR A 24 -11.50 14.26 -8.68
N SER A 25 -10.81 14.16 -9.81
CA SER A 25 -10.05 15.28 -10.39
C SER A 25 -10.86 16.08 -11.40
N ASP A 26 -10.39 17.30 -11.70
CA ASP A 26 -10.95 18.16 -12.75
C ASP A 26 -10.61 17.67 -14.18
N ASN A 27 -9.82 16.59 -14.30
CA ASN A 27 -9.45 16.00 -15.60
C ASN A 27 -10.54 15.09 -16.18
N THR A 28 -11.54 14.74 -15.38
CA THR A 28 -12.62 13.84 -15.76
C THR A 28 -13.89 14.64 -15.99
N ASP A 29 -14.58 14.40 -17.11
CA ASP A 29 -15.84 15.04 -17.47
C ASP A 29 -16.81 14.02 -18.06
N GLU A 30 -18.11 14.33 -18.02
CA GLU A 30 -19.17 13.53 -18.57
C GLU A 30 -19.25 13.73 -20.09
N GLN A 31 -19.11 12.64 -20.84
CA GLN A 31 -19.20 12.70 -22.29
C GLN A 31 -20.66 12.54 -22.75
N MET A 32 -21.30 13.64 -23.12
CA MET A 32 -22.73 13.76 -23.46
C MET A 32 -23.24 12.84 -24.60
N HIS A 33 -22.37 12.14 -25.33
CA HIS A 33 -22.71 11.26 -26.44
C HIS A 33 -22.14 9.86 -26.30
N SER A 34 -21.88 9.40 -25.08
CA SER A 34 -21.45 8.02 -24.82
C SER A 34 -22.55 7.05 -25.23
N THR A 35 -22.22 6.11 -26.12
CA THR A 35 -23.09 4.99 -26.45
C THR A 35 -23.12 3.92 -25.36
N TRP A 36 -22.39 4.09 -24.28
CA TRP A 36 -22.35 3.18 -23.15
C TRP A 36 -23.51 3.49 -22.21
N SER A 37 -24.41 2.55 -22.11
CA SER A 37 -25.64 2.68 -21.30
C SER A 37 -25.47 2.23 -19.84
N ALA A 38 -24.28 1.77 -19.45
CA ALA A 38 -24.00 1.30 -18.09
C ALA A 38 -22.74 1.97 -17.56
N PHE A 39 -22.91 2.99 -16.75
CA PHE A 39 -21.85 3.46 -15.86
C PHE A 39 -21.78 2.51 -14.67
N ASP A 40 -20.56 2.12 -14.28
CA ASP A 40 -20.36 1.50 -12.98
C ASP A 40 -20.75 2.53 -11.91
N ARG A 41 -21.61 2.12 -11.00
CA ARG A 41 -22.20 3.00 -10.00
C ARG A 41 -21.17 3.76 -9.17
N PHE A 42 -20.02 3.12 -8.86
CA PHE A 42 -18.97 3.76 -8.08
C PHE A 42 -18.27 4.91 -8.81
N GLN A 43 -18.15 4.85 -10.12
CA GLN A 43 -17.56 5.92 -10.94
C GLN A 43 -18.41 7.17 -10.89
N GLU A 44 -19.72 7.02 -11.05
CA GLU A 44 -20.67 8.13 -10.91
C GLU A 44 -20.67 8.69 -9.49
N GLN A 45 -20.65 7.80 -8.48
CA GLN A 45 -20.58 8.22 -7.09
C GLN A 45 -19.28 8.99 -6.80
N ALA A 46 -18.14 8.51 -7.29
CA ALA A 46 -16.86 9.20 -7.16
C ALA A 46 -16.85 10.57 -7.84
N TYR A 47 -17.27 10.63 -9.11
CA TYR A 47 -17.35 11.87 -9.86
C TYR A 47 -18.25 12.92 -9.19
N GLN A 48 -19.35 12.48 -8.59
CA GLN A 48 -20.30 13.34 -7.87
C GLN A 48 -19.92 13.58 -6.39
N TRP A 49 -18.75 13.14 -5.92
CA TRP A 49 -18.31 13.25 -4.53
C TRP A 49 -19.29 12.66 -3.52
N LYS A 50 -19.98 11.59 -3.91
CA LYS A 50 -20.90 10.82 -3.06
C LYS A 50 -20.17 9.66 -2.36
N ASP A 51 -20.80 9.13 -1.32
CA ASP A 51 -20.34 7.90 -0.69
C ASP A 51 -20.36 6.73 -1.67
N ILE A 52 -19.28 5.98 -1.74
CA ILE A 52 -19.13 4.81 -2.60
C ILE A 52 -19.44 3.57 -1.80
N ASP A 53 -20.53 2.90 -2.13
CA ASP A 53 -21.03 1.67 -1.50
C ASP A 53 -20.73 0.39 -2.30
N GLU A 54 -20.15 0.51 -3.48
CA GLU A 54 -19.70 -0.63 -4.30
C GLU A 54 -18.46 -1.27 -3.70
N VAL A 55 -18.45 -2.61 -3.57
CA VAL A 55 -17.35 -3.37 -2.94
C VAL A 55 -16.71 -4.41 -3.86
N ARG A 56 -17.24 -4.62 -5.07
CA ARG A 56 -16.81 -5.70 -5.96
C ARG A 56 -15.79 -5.28 -7.00
N ASN A 57 -15.83 -4.03 -7.42
CA ASN A 57 -14.91 -3.53 -8.44
C ASN A 57 -13.52 -3.27 -7.84
N ALA A 58 -12.47 -3.62 -8.58
CA ALA A 58 -11.08 -3.57 -8.12
C ALA A 58 -10.58 -2.17 -7.74
N GLU A 59 -11.17 -1.11 -8.31
CA GLU A 59 -10.77 0.28 -8.07
C GLU A 59 -11.61 0.99 -7.00
N THR A 60 -12.53 0.28 -6.34
CA THR A 60 -13.32 0.85 -5.25
C THR A 60 -12.49 1.10 -4.00
N PRO A 61 -12.87 2.04 -3.12
CA PRO A 61 -12.18 2.27 -1.85
C PRO A 61 -12.06 0.99 -1.01
N TYR A 62 -13.09 0.14 -1.00
CA TYR A 62 -13.07 -1.14 -0.29
C TYR A 62 -11.97 -2.06 -0.82
N GLN A 63 -11.89 -2.26 -2.13
CA GLN A 63 -10.88 -3.13 -2.74
C GLN A 63 -9.47 -2.55 -2.63
N LEU A 64 -9.33 -1.23 -2.71
CA LEU A 64 -8.05 -0.56 -2.42
C LEU A 64 -7.58 -0.87 -1.00
N TRP A 65 -8.46 -0.73 -0.02
CA TRP A 65 -8.15 -1.06 1.38
C TRP A 65 -7.70 -2.52 1.54
N GLU A 66 -8.51 -3.46 1.06
CA GLU A 66 -8.21 -4.91 1.14
C GLU A 66 -6.89 -5.28 0.45
N ALA A 67 -6.67 -4.80 -0.78
CA ALA A 67 -5.49 -5.13 -1.56
C ALA A 67 -4.19 -4.61 -0.90
N HIS A 68 -4.23 -3.41 -0.34
CA HIS A 68 -3.05 -2.82 0.28
C HIS A 68 -2.74 -3.46 1.65
N TYR A 69 -3.73 -3.69 2.50
CA TYR A 69 -3.50 -4.39 3.75
C TYR A 69 -3.11 -5.87 3.56
N THR A 70 -3.59 -6.52 2.50
CA THR A 70 -3.11 -7.85 2.10
C THR A 70 -1.63 -7.82 1.73
N ALA A 71 -1.19 -6.82 0.98
CA ALA A 71 0.22 -6.62 0.65
C ALA A 71 1.08 -6.36 1.91
N VAL A 72 0.59 -5.54 2.83
CA VAL A 72 1.24 -5.28 4.14
C VAL A 72 1.36 -6.57 4.96
N ALA A 73 0.30 -7.38 5.03
CA ALA A 73 0.33 -8.66 5.74
C ALA A 73 1.38 -9.60 5.14
N THR A 74 1.45 -9.71 3.81
CA THR A 74 2.45 -10.50 3.11
C THR A 74 3.87 -10.01 3.39
N ALA A 75 4.09 -8.69 3.38
CA ALA A 75 5.39 -8.11 3.74
C ALA A 75 5.79 -8.44 5.18
N ASN A 76 4.83 -8.38 6.13
CA ASN A 76 5.07 -8.72 7.53
C ASN A 76 5.43 -10.19 7.72
N GLU A 77 4.78 -11.11 6.99
CA GLU A 77 5.15 -12.54 7.00
C GLU A 77 6.59 -12.76 6.50
N ALA A 78 6.98 -12.10 5.41
CA ALA A 78 8.34 -12.18 4.90
C ALA A 78 9.36 -11.65 5.94
N ILE A 79 9.11 -10.48 6.53
CA ILE A 79 9.96 -9.86 7.55
C ILE A 79 10.09 -10.79 8.78
N ALA A 80 8.97 -11.32 9.28
CA ALA A 80 8.97 -12.20 10.44
C ALA A 80 9.74 -13.49 10.17
N HIS A 81 9.57 -14.08 8.98
CA HIS A 81 10.33 -15.27 8.59
C HIS A 81 11.84 -14.98 8.54
N ILE A 82 12.25 -13.90 7.86
CA ILE A 82 13.67 -13.53 7.76
C ILE A 82 14.28 -13.32 9.15
N ASN A 83 13.57 -12.63 10.05
CA ASN A 83 14.06 -12.39 11.40
C ASN A 83 14.13 -13.66 12.27
N SER A 84 13.45 -14.74 11.89
CA SER A 84 13.44 -16.01 12.62
C SER A 84 14.57 -16.96 12.25
N VAL A 85 15.30 -16.73 11.14
CA VAL A 85 16.36 -17.62 10.66
C VAL A 85 17.73 -17.20 11.19
N ASN A 86 18.62 -18.20 11.42
CA ASN A 86 19.96 -17.95 11.99
C ASN A 86 20.89 -17.15 11.06
N ASN A 87 20.65 -17.19 9.74
CA ASN A 87 21.43 -16.53 8.71
C ASN A 87 20.65 -15.38 8.06
N ALA A 88 20.00 -14.54 8.86
CA ALA A 88 19.14 -13.44 8.40
C ALA A 88 19.84 -12.52 7.39
N HIS A 89 21.14 -12.26 7.53
CA HIS A 89 21.91 -11.42 6.60
C HIS A 89 21.96 -11.94 5.15
N ASP A 90 21.77 -13.24 4.93
CA ASP A 90 21.66 -13.79 3.57
C ASP A 90 20.38 -13.32 2.84
N TYR A 91 19.47 -12.68 3.57
CA TYR A 91 18.19 -12.17 3.10
C TYR A 91 18.07 -10.65 3.16
N ASP A 92 19.17 -9.92 3.34
CA ASP A 92 19.14 -8.45 3.46
C ASP A 92 18.40 -7.79 2.28
N ALA A 93 18.63 -8.27 1.05
CA ALA A 93 17.93 -7.73 -0.12
C ALA A 93 16.42 -7.97 -0.09
N GLN A 94 15.97 -9.14 0.37
CA GLN A 94 14.55 -9.47 0.51
C GLN A 94 13.92 -8.73 1.70
N LEU A 95 14.67 -8.53 2.77
CA LEU A 95 14.22 -7.72 3.90
C LEU A 95 14.00 -6.26 3.45
N GLY A 96 14.96 -5.71 2.70
CA GLY A 96 14.85 -4.38 2.13
C GLY A 96 13.62 -4.24 1.24
N GLU A 97 13.39 -5.21 0.35
CA GLU A 97 12.20 -5.23 -0.51
C GLU A 97 10.89 -5.30 0.30
N ALA A 98 10.82 -6.17 1.32
CA ALA A 98 9.63 -6.31 2.16
C ALA A 98 9.29 -5.00 2.90
N LEU A 99 10.29 -4.30 3.43
CA LEU A 99 10.11 -3.00 4.07
C LEU A 99 9.61 -1.94 3.07
N LEU A 100 10.17 -1.90 1.87
CA LEU A 100 9.72 -1.00 0.80
C LEU A 100 8.28 -1.30 0.37
N CYS A 101 7.89 -2.58 0.23
CA CYS A 101 6.53 -2.98 -0.10
C CYS A 101 5.53 -2.51 0.97
N ARG A 102 5.86 -2.70 2.26
CA ARG A 102 5.02 -2.24 3.35
C ARG A 102 4.86 -0.72 3.36
N ALA A 103 5.96 0.01 3.24
CA ALA A 103 5.95 1.46 3.19
C ALA A 103 5.14 2.00 1.99
N PHE A 104 5.35 1.42 0.81
CA PHE A 104 4.64 1.78 -0.41
C PHE A 104 3.13 1.58 -0.28
N ALA A 105 2.69 0.40 0.19
CA ALA A 105 1.28 0.12 0.39
C ALA A 105 0.64 1.09 1.40
N MET A 106 1.30 1.35 2.52
CA MET A 106 0.80 2.28 3.54
C MET A 106 0.80 3.73 3.07
N PHE A 107 1.79 4.12 2.26
CA PHE A 107 1.80 5.46 1.66
C PHE A 107 0.62 5.64 0.69
N GLN A 108 0.37 4.68 -0.21
CA GLN A 108 -0.77 4.75 -1.13
C GLN A 108 -2.12 4.81 -0.38
N LEU A 109 -2.30 4.00 0.67
CA LEU A 109 -3.49 4.10 1.51
C LEU A 109 -3.64 5.49 2.15
N SER A 110 -2.54 6.08 2.59
CA SER A 110 -2.58 7.41 3.22
C SER A 110 -3.08 8.50 2.27
N THR A 111 -2.78 8.39 0.98
CA THR A 111 -3.22 9.36 -0.04
C THR A 111 -4.73 9.32 -0.28
N VAL A 112 -5.39 8.20 0.01
CA VAL A 112 -6.84 8.02 -0.20
C VAL A 112 -7.62 8.19 1.10
N PHE A 113 -7.10 7.68 2.23
CA PHE A 113 -7.86 7.52 3.47
C PHE A 113 -7.45 8.49 4.59
N CYS A 114 -6.46 9.34 4.36
CA CYS A 114 -6.03 10.35 5.32
C CYS A 114 -6.18 11.76 4.73
N GLN A 115 -6.15 12.75 5.61
CA GLN A 115 -6.00 14.13 5.19
C GLN A 115 -4.61 14.35 4.57
N ALA A 116 -4.48 15.35 3.70
CA ALA A 116 -3.17 15.75 3.18
C ALA A 116 -2.22 16.08 4.34
N TYR A 117 -0.98 15.63 4.21
CA TYR A 117 0.02 15.84 5.27
C TYR A 117 0.35 17.34 5.39
N ASP A 118 0.13 17.87 6.58
CA ASP A 118 0.59 19.20 6.99
C ASP A 118 1.32 19.09 8.32
N LYS A 119 2.57 19.53 8.35
CA LYS A 119 3.46 19.44 9.53
C LYS A 119 2.86 20.06 10.79
N THR A 120 2.01 21.07 10.64
CA THR A 120 1.40 21.80 11.76
C THR A 120 0.21 21.05 12.35
N THR A 121 -0.48 20.22 11.59
CA THR A 121 -1.72 19.54 11.98
C THR A 121 -1.58 18.02 12.06
N ALA A 122 -0.55 17.43 11.47
CA ALA A 122 -0.37 15.96 11.37
C ALA A 122 -0.37 15.25 12.72
N GLN A 123 0.05 15.91 13.79
CA GLN A 123 0.01 15.35 15.15
C GLN A 123 -1.40 15.18 15.70
N ASN A 124 -2.38 15.92 15.16
CA ASN A 124 -3.77 15.90 15.60
C ASN A 124 -4.68 15.14 14.61
N ASN A 125 -4.22 14.96 13.38
CA ASN A 125 -4.96 14.25 12.35
C ASN A 125 -4.82 12.74 12.53
N LEU A 126 -5.89 11.99 12.25
CA LEU A 126 -5.87 10.53 12.31
C LEU A 126 -5.05 9.96 11.16
N GLY A 127 -4.13 9.05 11.50
CA GLY A 127 -3.42 8.21 10.55
C GLY A 127 -4.16 6.90 10.24
N LEU A 128 -3.43 5.88 9.83
CA LEU A 128 -3.89 4.51 9.62
C LEU A 128 -3.20 3.58 10.61
N ALA A 129 -3.82 2.44 10.89
CA ALA A 129 -3.16 1.37 11.61
C ALA A 129 -1.93 0.89 10.81
N TYR A 130 -0.76 0.82 11.45
CA TYR A 130 0.49 0.40 10.81
C TYR A 130 0.95 -0.94 11.42
N PRO A 131 0.46 -2.09 10.92
CA PRO A 131 0.86 -3.40 11.43
C PRO A 131 2.30 -3.70 11.03
N THR A 132 3.11 -4.13 12.02
CA THR A 132 4.52 -4.48 11.82
C THR A 132 4.82 -5.96 12.04
N GLU A 133 3.80 -6.72 12.44
CA GLU A 133 3.88 -8.14 12.73
C GLU A 133 2.76 -8.90 12.02
N PRO A 134 2.97 -10.19 11.70
CA PRO A 134 1.90 -11.06 11.21
C PRO A 134 0.72 -11.11 12.17
N GLU A 135 -0.47 -11.13 11.63
CA GLU A 135 -1.69 -11.30 12.42
C GLU A 135 -1.84 -12.77 12.85
N LYS A 136 -1.72 -13.01 14.16
CA LYS A 136 -1.87 -14.34 14.77
C LYS A 136 -3.26 -14.61 15.36
N VAL A 137 -4.04 -13.55 15.54
CA VAL A 137 -5.37 -13.62 16.15
C VAL A 137 -6.34 -12.79 15.33
N VAL A 138 -7.38 -13.43 14.83
CA VAL A 138 -8.43 -12.77 14.04
C VAL A 138 -9.12 -11.69 14.87
N GLY A 139 -9.26 -10.49 14.29
CA GLY A 139 -9.96 -9.37 14.93
C GLY A 139 -9.14 -8.61 15.96
N ARG A 140 -7.80 -8.75 15.98
CA ARG A 140 -6.95 -7.89 16.80
C ARG A 140 -7.07 -6.45 16.32
N LEU A 141 -7.54 -5.57 17.19
CA LEU A 141 -7.59 -4.14 16.91
C LEU A 141 -6.19 -3.53 17.03
N ILE A 142 -5.75 -2.84 15.99
CA ILE A 142 -4.52 -2.05 15.96
C ILE A 142 -4.94 -0.58 15.91
N GLU A 143 -4.43 0.22 16.83
CA GLU A 143 -4.74 1.65 16.88
C GLU A 143 -4.22 2.38 15.64
N ARG A 144 -5.01 3.34 15.15
CA ARG A 144 -4.65 4.13 13.95
C ARG A 144 -3.45 5.04 14.20
N GLY A 145 -3.31 5.57 15.38
CA GLY A 145 -2.32 6.59 15.67
C GLY A 145 -2.58 7.92 14.93
N THR A 146 -1.60 8.81 14.97
CA THR A 146 -1.66 10.09 14.25
C THR A 146 -1.09 9.99 12.83
N LEU A 147 -1.45 10.94 11.98
CA LEU A 147 -0.88 11.05 10.64
C LEU A 147 0.64 11.22 10.67
N ALA A 148 1.15 11.99 11.63
CA ALA A 148 2.60 12.14 11.81
C ALA A 148 3.29 10.81 12.18
N GLN A 149 2.69 10.00 13.06
CA GLN A 149 3.21 8.67 13.38
C GLN A 149 3.19 7.74 12.17
N LEU A 150 2.11 7.77 11.37
CA LEU A 150 2.02 7.01 10.13
C LEU A 150 3.17 7.34 9.18
N TYR A 151 3.41 8.63 8.90
CA TYR A 151 4.48 9.05 8.00
C TYR A 151 5.87 8.74 8.56
N ASN A 152 6.08 8.86 9.87
CA ASN A 152 7.34 8.46 10.49
C ASN A 152 7.61 6.95 10.34
N ASN A 153 6.58 6.11 10.43
CA ASN A 153 6.72 4.67 10.21
C ASN A 153 7.04 4.35 8.74
N ILE A 154 6.35 5.02 7.80
CA ILE A 154 6.62 4.91 6.36
C ILE A 154 8.07 5.32 6.06
N GLU A 155 8.52 6.48 6.53
CA GLU A 155 9.88 6.97 6.32
C GLU A 155 10.93 6.01 6.89
N LYS A 156 10.71 5.49 8.10
CA LYS A 156 11.60 4.49 8.72
C LYS A 156 11.77 3.26 7.86
N ASP A 157 10.66 2.70 7.37
CA ASP A 157 10.70 1.52 6.52
C ASP A 157 11.36 1.81 5.16
N LEU A 158 11.10 2.99 4.56
CA LEU A 158 11.74 3.42 3.31
C LEU A 158 13.26 3.55 3.49
N LEU A 159 13.73 4.25 4.50
CA LEU A 159 15.16 4.47 4.74
C LEU A 159 15.89 3.15 4.99
N GLN A 160 15.35 2.30 5.86
CA GLN A 160 15.92 0.99 6.12
C GLN A 160 15.88 0.09 4.88
N GLY A 161 14.77 0.10 4.16
CA GLY A 161 14.59 -0.66 2.92
C GLY A 161 15.58 -0.27 1.84
N LEU A 162 15.82 1.03 1.64
CA LEU A 162 16.79 1.57 0.67
C LEU A 162 18.25 1.11 0.95
N GLU A 163 18.62 0.98 2.20
CA GLU A 163 19.96 0.49 2.56
C GLU A 163 20.16 -0.98 2.17
N LEU A 164 19.12 -1.79 2.36
CA LEU A 164 19.18 -3.25 2.26
C LEU A 164 18.82 -3.79 0.87
N VAL A 165 17.90 -3.10 0.14
CA VAL A 165 17.36 -3.62 -1.12
C VAL A 165 18.43 -3.83 -2.18
N GLY A 166 18.32 -4.94 -2.91
CA GLY A 166 19.26 -5.33 -3.94
C GLY A 166 19.13 -4.51 -5.24
N THR A 167 20.17 -4.59 -6.06
CA THR A 167 20.22 -3.92 -7.36
C THR A 167 19.95 -4.88 -8.52
N LYS A 168 20.01 -6.20 -8.27
CA LYS A 168 19.94 -7.24 -9.31
C LYS A 168 18.94 -8.32 -8.94
N TYR A 169 17.95 -8.50 -9.81
CA TYR A 169 16.99 -9.59 -9.74
C TYR A 169 16.92 -10.31 -11.09
N ALA A 170 16.66 -11.61 -11.06
CA ALA A 170 16.46 -12.40 -12.29
C ALA A 170 15.25 -11.90 -13.10
N ARG A 171 14.22 -11.36 -12.41
CA ARG A 171 13.02 -10.79 -13.01
C ARG A 171 12.69 -9.46 -12.34
N PRO A 172 13.41 -8.38 -12.66
CA PRO A 172 13.32 -7.09 -11.94
C PRO A 172 11.95 -6.44 -12.02
N LYS A 173 11.14 -6.71 -13.05
CA LYS A 173 9.78 -6.13 -13.18
C LYS A 173 8.79 -6.57 -12.09
N PHE A 174 9.13 -7.58 -11.28
CA PHE A 174 8.29 -8.08 -10.20
C PHE A 174 8.84 -7.74 -8.81
N HIS A 175 9.90 -6.93 -8.73
CA HIS A 175 10.59 -6.64 -7.49
C HIS A 175 11.04 -5.19 -7.43
N PHE A 176 11.00 -4.57 -6.26
CA PHE A 176 11.68 -3.31 -6.05
C PHE A 176 13.19 -3.51 -6.19
N THR A 177 13.79 -2.70 -7.02
CA THR A 177 15.24 -2.54 -7.08
C THR A 177 15.62 -1.25 -6.39
N LYS A 178 16.91 -1.08 -6.07
CA LYS A 178 17.40 0.16 -5.47
C LYS A 178 17.07 1.39 -6.32
N GLN A 179 17.09 1.26 -7.64
CA GLN A 179 16.73 2.33 -8.58
C GLN A 179 15.24 2.68 -8.56
N ALA A 180 14.37 1.69 -8.30
CA ALA A 180 12.93 1.91 -8.22
C ALA A 180 12.49 2.46 -6.84
N ALA A 181 13.32 2.33 -5.83
CA ALA A 181 13.04 2.76 -4.47
C ALA A 181 13.44 4.24 -4.21
N TYR A 182 14.27 4.82 -5.08
CA TYR A 182 14.57 6.27 -5.10
C TYR A 182 13.47 7.07 -5.81
#